data_cc0f8a1d4e2ec5f03e43d2afc49c4675
#
_entry.id   cc0f8a1d4e2ec5f03e43d2afc49c4675
#
_cell.length_a   1.000
_cell.length_b   1.000
_cell.length_c   1.000
_cell.angle_alpha   90.00
_cell.angle_beta   90.00
_cell.angle_gamma   90.00
#
_symmetry.space_group_name_H-M   'P 1'
#
loop_
_entity.id
_entity.type
_entity.pdbx_description
1 polymer ?
#
loop_
_entity_poly.entity_id
_entity_poly.type
_entity_poly.pdbx_seq_one_letter_code
_entity_poly.pdbx_strand_id
1 'polypeptide(L)'
;MDTAIVTMRGSLLMVACEQGYLCDVCGKDVEAITESDLYLRYILGEVSPLELPTMRERHIRCNPATAQYIIDPAFEPVFCEGVFAKANLDPDYAGKQEALVTRAWRRLQELPRLGIPIPEYPLPEVLARWKKTMAMD
;
A
#
# COMPACT_ATOMS: atom_id res chain seq x y z
N MET A 1 4.21 14.57 21.14
CA MET A 1 3.89 14.32 21.16
C MET A 1 3.38 13.95 20.79
N ASP A 2 3.89 13.96 20.65
CA ASP A 2 3.66 13.64 20.48
C ASP A 2 3.10 13.13 19.97
N THR A 3 3.20 13.12 19.75
CA THR A 3 2.86 12.61 19.52
C THR A 3 2.10 12.11 19.08
N ALA A 4 2.11 12.19 18.82
CA ALA A 4 1.56 11.72 18.66
C ALA A 4 0.79 11.20 18.15
N ILE A 5 0.75 11.20 17.89
CA ILE A 5 0.19 10.75 17.66
C ILE A 5 -0.57 10.35 17.11
N VAL A 6 -0.42 10.41 16.82
CA VAL A 6 -0.97 10.09 16.46
C VAL A 6 -1.78 9.63 15.86
N THR A 7 -1.89 9.84 15.46
CA THR A 7 -2.39 9.36 15.15
C THR A 7 -2.97 8.92 14.54
N MET A 8 -2.71 9.27 14.27
CA MET A 8 -2.94 8.81 13.89
C MET A 8 -3.49 8.42 13.44
N ARG A 9 -3.15 8.95 13.19
CA ARG A 9 -3.42 8.39 12.68
C ARG A 9 -4.05 7.71 12.99
N GLY A 10 -4.09 7.73 13.27
CA GLY A 10 -4.68 7.27 13.79
C GLY A 10 -5.19 6.84 13.92
N SER A 11 -4.76 7.17 14.00
CA SER A 11 -4.93 6.76 14.46
C SER A 11 -4.97 6.35 14.57
N LEU A 12 -4.41 6.55 14.57
CA LEU A 12 -4.09 6.24 14.86
C LEU A 12 -3.76 6.15 14.84
N LEU A 13 -3.05 6.38 15.01
CA LEU A 13 -2.40 6.41 15.28
C LEU A 13 -2.04 6.73 15.31
N MET A 14 -1.34 7.11 15.66
CA MET A 14 -0.70 7.42 15.91
C MET A 14 -0.38 7.98 15.97
N VAL A 15 0.27 8.62 16.34
CA VAL A 15 0.87 9.12 16.56
C VAL A 15 1.34 9.36 16.34
N ALA A 16 1.58 9.90 16.70
CA ALA A 16 2.34 10.19 16.52
C ALA A 16 3.65 10.19 16.21
N CYS A 17 4.40 9.60 16.14
CA CYS A 17 5.76 9.92 15.84
C CYS A 17 5.87 10.23 14.36
N GLU A 18 6.11 11.47 14.07
CA GLU A 18 6.08 11.95 12.68
C GLU A 18 7.14 11.30 11.83
N GLN A 19 8.27 10.99 12.42
CA GLN A 19 9.41 10.44 11.67
C GLN A 19 9.08 9.12 11.01
N GLY A 20 8.15 8.37 11.60
CA GLY A 20 7.76 7.09 11.04
C GLY A 20 6.95 7.19 9.76
N TYR A 21 6.52 8.38 9.42
CA TYR A 21 5.62 8.58 8.29
C TYR A 21 6.23 9.37 7.15
N LEU A 22 7.53 9.58 7.16
CA LEU A 22 8.20 10.27 6.07
C LEU A 22 8.47 9.31 4.92
N CYS A 23 8.24 9.79 3.70
CA CYS A 23 8.52 8.99 2.51
C CYS A 23 10.03 8.81 2.36
N ASP A 24 10.47 7.57 2.15
CA ASP A 24 11.91 7.29 2.03
C ASP A 24 12.49 7.70 0.67
N VAL A 25 11.64 8.18 -0.25
CA VAL A 25 12.10 8.63 -1.57
C VAL A 25 12.16 10.15 -1.63
N CYS A 26 11.08 10.85 -1.28
CA CYS A 26 11.04 12.30 -1.42
C CYS A 26 11.22 13.05 -0.11
N GLY A 27 11.19 12.36 1.02
CA GLY A 27 11.40 12.96 2.34
C GLY A 27 10.21 13.75 2.89
N LYS A 28 9.11 13.84 2.15
CA LYS A 28 7.92 14.53 2.61
C LYS A 28 7.00 13.58 3.35
N ASP A 29 6.08 14.16 4.13
CA ASP A 29 5.14 13.35 4.90
C ASP A 29 4.25 12.51 4.00
N VAL A 30 4.02 11.26 4.41
CA VAL A 30 2.94 10.44 3.88
C VAL A 30 1.74 10.75 4.79
N GLU A 31 0.94 11.73 4.39
CA GLU A 31 -0.05 12.32 5.28
C GLU A 31 -1.27 11.46 5.52
N ALA A 32 -1.62 10.60 4.57
CA ALA A 32 -2.80 9.77 4.68
C ALA A 32 -2.47 8.35 4.28
N ILE A 33 -3.15 7.39 4.93
CA ILE A 33 -2.96 5.98 4.60
C ILE A 33 -3.27 5.72 3.13
N THR A 34 -4.21 6.49 2.56
CA THR A 34 -4.60 6.34 1.16
C THR A 34 -3.48 6.67 0.18
N GLU A 35 -2.42 7.31 0.65
CA GLU A 35 -1.24 7.63 -0.15
C GLU A 35 -0.07 6.68 0.11
N SER A 36 -0.25 5.71 1.00
CA SER A 36 0.85 4.88 1.47
C SER A 36 1.11 3.70 0.55
N ASP A 37 2.30 3.68 -0.06
CA ASP A 37 2.77 2.53 -0.83
C ASP A 37 2.94 1.32 0.07
N LEU A 38 3.39 1.55 1.31
CA LEU A 38 3.58 0.45 2.27
C LEU A 38 2.27 -0.30 2.50
N TYR A 39 1.19 0.44 2.78
CA TYR A 39 -0.11 -0.19 3.01
C TYR A 39 -0.70 -0.77 1.73
N LEU A 40 -0.43 -0.16 0.58
CA LEU A 40 -0.87 -0.74 -0.69
C LEU A 40 -0.23 -2.13 -0.88
N ARG A 41 1.07 -2.24 -0.62
CA ARG A 41 1.76 -3.52 -0.75
C ARG A 41 1.30 -4.53 0.31
N TYR A 42 0.94 -4.03 1.49
CA TYR A 42 0.37 -4.89 2.52
C TYR A 42 -0.97 -5.48 2.05
N ILE A 43 -1.82 -4.65 1.45
CA ILE A 43 -3.10 -5.12 0.90
C ILE A 43 -2.88 -6.14 -0.21
N LEU A 44 -1.83 -5.96 -1.00
CA LEU A 44 -1.47 -6.89 -2.08
C LEU A 44 -0.83 -8.18 -1.57
N GLY A 45 -0.46 -8.24 -0.29
CA GLY A 45 0.18 -9.41 0.27
C GLY A 45 1.69 -9.45 0.07
N GLU A 46 2.29 -8.35 -0.38
CA GLU A 46 3.74 -8.26 -0.59
C GLU A 46 4.48 -7.95 0.70
N VAL A 47 3.78 -7.41 1.68
CA VAL A 47 4.34 -7.09 3.00
C VAL A 47 3.51 -7.85 4.03
N SER A 48 4.17 -8.62 4.89
CA SER A 48 3.47 -9.40 5.91
C SER A 48 3.12 -8.53 7.12
N PRO A 49 2.19 -8.98 7.97
CA PRO A 49 1.88 -8.25 9.19
C PRO A 49 3.09 -8.07 10.12
N LEU A 50 4.01 -9.02 10.10
CA LEU A 50 5.21 -8.95 10.94
C LEU A 50 6.19 -7.91 10.43
N GLU A 51 6.23 -7.72 9.10
CA GLU A 51 7.13 -6.76 8.48
C GLU A 51 6.61 -5.34 8.55
N LEU A 52 5.30 -5.19 8.56
CA LEU A 52 4.64 -3.89 8.43
C LEU A 52 5.21 -2.82 9.37
N PRO A 53 5.39 -3.10 10.68
CA PRO A 53 5.87 -2.07 11.61
C PRO A 53 7.33 -1.67 11.38
N THR A 54 8.10 -2.48 10.67
CA THR A 54 9.53 -2.25 10.51
C THR A 54 9.91 -1.66 9.17
N MET A 55 8.97 -1.58 8.24
CA MET A 55 9.26 -1.09 6.90
C MET A 55 9.00 0.40 6.79
N ARG A 56 9.72 1.03 5.87
CA ARG A 56 9.64 2.47 5.69
C ARG A 56 8.42 2.86 4.88
N GLU A 57 7.89 4.04 5.20
CA GLU A 57 6.81 4.61 4.42
C GLU A 57 7.32 5.15 3.10
N ARG A 58 6.39 5.23 2.13
CA ARG A 58 6.67 5.77 0.82
C ARG A 58 5.34 6.17 0.20
N HIS A 59 5.34 7.27 -0.55
CA HIS A 59 4.15 7.61 -1.33
C HIS A 59 3.98 6.61 -2.46
N ILE A 60 2.73 6.31 -2.78
CA ILE A 60 2.42 5.45 -3.93
C ILE A 60 3.08 6.02 -5.18
N ARG A 61 2.96 7.33 -5.38
CA ARG A 61 3.51 8.00 -6.56
C ARG A 61 5.04 8.00 -6.60
N CYS A 62 5.68 7.73 -5.47
CA CYS A 62 7.13 7.62 -5.41
C CYS A 62 7.63 6.21 -5.70
N ASN A 63 6.73 5.30 -6.04
CA ASN A 63 7.06 3.94 -6.44
C ASN A 63 6.45 3.64 -7.81
N PRO A 64 7.05 4.17 -8.89
CA PRO A 64 6.46 4.02 -10.22
C PRO A 64 6.29 2.58 -10.67
N ALA A 65 7.15 1.68 -10.20
CA ALA A 65 7.10 0.27 -10.59
C ALA A 65 5.76 -0.37 -10.22
N THR A 66 5.13 0.08 -9.13
CA THR A 66 3.81 -0.39 -8.73
C THR A 66 2.72 0.57 -9.19
N ALA A 67 2.94 1.88 -8.99
CA ALA A 67 1.92 2.88 -9.28
C ALA A 67 1.49 2.90 -10.75
N GLN A 68 2.37 2.49 -11.66
CA GLN A 68 2.05 2.46 -13.08
C GLN A 68 0.85 1.55 -13.40
N TYR A 69 0.56 0.61 -12.51
CA TYR A 69 -0.53 -0.35 -12.72
C TYR A 69 -1.89 0.15 -12.23
N ILE A 70 -1.94 1.31 -11.56
CA ILE A 70 -3.21 1.84 -11.06
C ILE A 70 -3.94 2.53 -12.20
N ILE A 71 -5.07 1.95 -12.61
CA ILE A 71 -5.88 2.47 -13.72
C ILE A 71 -7.24 2.85 -13.15
N ASP A 72 -7.38 4.11 -12.78
CA ASP A 72 -8.61 4.62 -12.17
C ASP A 72 -8.73 6.12 -12.48
N PRO A 73 -9.93 6.62 -12.83
CA PRO A 73 -10.09 8.03 -13.13
C PRO A 73 -9.67 8.97 -11.99
N ALA A 74 -9.73 8.48 -10.75
CA ALA A 74 -9.37 9.28 -9.58
C ALA A 74 -7.87 9.27 -9.29
N PHE A 75 -7.09 8.50 -10.04
CA PHE A 75 -5.64 8.42 -9.86
C PHE A 75 -4.93 8.86 -11.13
N GLU A 76 -4.23 9.98 -11.04
CA GLU A 76 -3.49 10.47 -12.21
C GLU A 76 -2.39 9.48 -12.57
N PRO A 77 -2.29 9.05 -13.84
CA PRO A 77 -1.34 8.00 -14.22
C PRO A 77 0.09 8.32 -13.83
N VAL A 78 0.81 7.28 -13.39
CA VAL A 78 2.23 7.35 -13.10
C VAL A 78 2.94 6.48 -14.14
N PHE A 79 4.01 7.01 -14.73
CA PHE A 79 4.77 6.31 -15.77
C PHE A 79 6.06 5.78 -15.19
N CYS A 80 6.39 4.55 -15.54
CA CYS A 80 7.63 3.89 -15.12
C CYS A 80 8.49 3.67 -16.35
N GLU A 81 9.79 3.96 -16.21
CA GLU A 81 10.74 3.75 -17.30
C GLU A 81 11.68 2.61 -16.94
N GLY A 82 12.35 2.08 -17.96
CA GLY A 82 13.35 1.04 -17.75
C GLY A 82 12.77 -0.36 -17.80
N VAL A 83 13.51 -1.29 -17.23
CA VAL A 83 13.18 -2.71 -17.36
C VAL A 83 11.86 -3.10 -16.71
N PHE A 84 11.42 -2.32 -15.72
CA PHE A 84 10.17 -2.61 -15.04
C PHE A 84 8.96 -1.88 -15.62
N ALA A 85 9.16 -1.09 -16.69
CA ALA A 85 8.05 -0.43 -17.36
C ALA A 85 7.10 -1.49 -17.91
N LYS A 86 5.79 -1.33 -17.66
CA LYS A 86 4.82 -2.35 -18.10
C LYS A 86 4.80 -2.53 -19.61
N ALA A 87 5.21 -1.49 -20.35
CA ALA A 87 5.30 -1.59 -21.80
C ALA A 87 6.35 -2.60 -22.26
N ASN A 88 7.31 -2.91 -21.38
CA ASN A 88 8.38 -3.86 -21.68
C ASN A 88 8.07 -5.27 -21.16
N LEU A 89 6.91 -5.45 -20.57
CA LEU A 89 6.53 -6.73 -19.98
C LEU A 89 5.47 -7.41 -20.82
N ASP A 90 5.25 -8.69 -20.53
CA ASP A 90 4.20 -9.45 -21.21
C ASP A 90 2.85 -8.75 -21.03
N PRO A 91 2.10 -8.48 -22.12
CA PRO A 91 0.81 -7.77 -22.02
C PRO A 91 -0.20 -8.47 -21.12
N ASP A 92 -0.24 -9.80 -21.11
CA ASP A 92 -1.17 -10.53 -20.24
C ASP A 92 -0.82 -10.32 -18.77
N TYR A 93 0.48 -10.38 -18.46
CA TYR A 93 0.95 -10.12 -17.11
C TYR A 93 0.61 -8.69 -16.69
N ALA A 94 0.93 -7.73 -17.56
CA ALA A 94 0.68 -6.31 -17.25
C ALA A 94 -0.80 -6.05 -17.03
N GLY A 95 -1.67 -6.66 -17.85
CA GLY A 95 -3.11 -6.49 -17.68
C GLY A 95 -3.62 -7.07 -16.37
N LYS A 96 -3.10 -8.23 -15.97
CA LYS A 96 -3.49 -8.83 -14.69
C LYS A 96 -3.02 -7.98 -13.52
N GLN A 97 -1.81 -7.43 -13.64
CA GLN A 97 -1.29 -6.55 -12.59
C GLN A 97 -2.10 -5.27 -12.49
N GLU A 98 -2.51 -4.69 -13.63
CA GLU A 98 -3.36 -3.50 -13.62
C GLU A 98 -4.66 -3.78 -12.87
N ALA A 99 -5.30 -4.92 -13.14
CA ALA A 99 -6.55 -5.27 -12.47
C ALA A 99 -6.33 -5.46 -10.97
N LEU A 100 -5.26 -6.16 -10.61
CA LEU A 100 -4.97 -6.49 -9.22
C LEU A 100 -4.59 -5.25 -8.41
N VAL A 101 -3.64 -4.48 -8.92
CA VAL A 101 -3.15 -3.31 -8.18
C VAL A 101 -4.23 -2.24 -8.07
N THR A 102 -5.01 -2.05 -9.15
CA THR A 102 -6.12 -1.10 -9.11
C THR A 102 -7.15 -1.50 -8.06
N ARG A 103 -7.47 -2.79 -7.98
CA ARG A 103 -8.42 -3.29 -6.98
C ARG A 103 -7.89 -3.04 -5.56
N ALA A 104 -6.60 -3.30 -5.35
CA ALA A 104 -5.98 -3.06 -4.05
C ALA A 104 -5.97 -1.57 -3.71
N TRP A 105 -5.68 -0.72 -4.70
CA TRP A 105 -5.68 0.72 -4.50
C TRP A 105 -7.07 1.22 -4.11
N ARG A 106 -8.11 0.72 -4.78
CA ARG A 106 -9.48 1.10 -4.45
C ARG A 106 -9.84 0.70 -3.04
N ARG A 107 -9.42 -0.49 -2.62
CA ARG A 107 -9.63 -0.93 -1.25
C ARG A 107 -8.93 -0.01 -0.26
N LEU A 108 -7.69 0.39 -0.57
CA LEU A 108 -6.96 1.33 0.27
C LEU A 108 -7.71 2.63 0.44
N GLN A 109 -8.31 3.14 -0.65
CA GLN A 109 -9.06 4.39 -0.60
C GLN A 109 -10.30 4.28 0.29
N GLU A 110 -10.85 3.08 0.45
CA GLU A 110 -12.04 2.86 1.26
C GLU A 110 -11.74 2.66 2.74
N LEU A 111 -10.52 2.27 3.09
CA LEU A 111 -10.19 1.89 4.46
C LEU A 111 -10.59 2.91 5.51
N PRO A 112 -10.37 4.23 5.29
CA PRO A 112 -10.75 5.21 6.33
C PRO A 112 -12.23 5.18 6.66
N ARG A 113 -13.09 4.78 5.72
CA ARG A 113 -14.54 4.73 5.93
C ARG A 113 -15.00 3.41 6.53
N LEU A 114 -14.21 2.35 6.32
CA LEU A 114 -14.64 1.00 6.74
C LEU A 114 -14.44 0.76 8.22
N GLY A 115 -13.46 1.42 8.84
CA GLY A 115 -13.23 1.25 10.28
C GLY A 115 -12.81 -0.15 10.69
N ILE A 116 -12.26 -0.92 9.76
CA ILE A 116 -11.82 -2.28 10.07
C ILE A 116 -10.41 -2.26 10.66
N PRO A 117 -10.02 -3.31 11.43
CA PRO A 117 -8.68 -3.35 11.99
C PRO A 117 -7.64 -3.71 10.94
N ILE A 118 -6.39 -3.31 11.21
CA ILE A 118 -5.27 -3.51 10.29
C ILE A 118 -5.16 -4.95 9.78
N PRO A 119 -5.32 -5.98 10.64
CA PRO A 119 -5.23 -7.36 10.13
C PRO A 119 -6.24 -7.72 9.06
N GLU A 120 -7.31 -6.93 8.90
CA GLU A 120 -8.33 -7.19 7.90
C GLU A 120 -8.16 -6.35 6.64
N TYR A 121 -7.12 -5.53 6.57
CA TYR A 121 -6.90 -4.66 5.41
C TYR A 121 -6.64 -5.43 4.11
N PRO A 122 -5.84 -6.52 4.10
CA PRO A 122 -5.48 -7.17 2.83
C PRO A 122 -6.68 -7.70 2.05
N LEU A 123 -6.46 -7.91 0.75
CA LEU A 123 -7.48 -8.50 -0.10
C LEU A 123 -7.91 -9.87 0.43
N PRO A 124 -9.16 -10.28 0.20
CA PRO A 124 -9.64 -11.55 0.73
C PRO A 124 -8.78 -12.75 0.35
N GLU A 125 -8.28 -12.78 -0.88
CA GLU A 125 -7.43 -13.90 -1.31
C GLU A 125 -6.07 -13.89 -0.61
N VAL A 126 -5.58 -12.70 -0.22
CA VAL A 126 -4.33 -12.58 0.54
C VAL A 126 -4.54 -13.15 1.94
N LEU A 127 -5.63 -12.75 2.58
CA LEU A 127 -5.95 -13.25 3.92
C LEU A 127 -6.15 -14.75 3.92
N ALA A 128 -6.81 -15.27 2.89
CA ALA A 128 -7.03 -16.70 2.77
C ALA A 128 -5.71 -17.45 2.61
N ARG A 129 -4.79 -16.89 1.81
CA ARG A 129 -3.49 -17.51 1.59
C ARG A 129 -2.68 -17.54 2.87
N TRP A 130 -2.67 -16.43 3.63
CA TRP A 130 -1.94 -16.38 4.89
C TRP A 130 -2.52 -17.32 5.92
N LYS A 131 -3.86 -17.40 6.00
CA LYS A 131 -4.53 -18.30 6.93
C LYS A 131 -4.18 -19.74 6.62
N LYS A 132 -4.16 -20.11 5.34
CA LYS A 132 -3.82 -21.45 4.91
C LYS A 132 -2.38 -21.79 5.28
N THR A 133 -1.46 -20.85 5.08
CA THR A 133 -0.07 -21.07 5.42
C THR A 133 0.10 -21.30 6.91
N MET A 134 -0.59 -20.50 7.74
CA MET A 134 -0.51 -20.66 9.18
C MET A 134 -1.12 -21.97 9.64
N ALA A 135 -2.17 -22.42 8.97
CA ALA A 135 -2.83 -23.70 9.33
C ALA A 135 -1.96 -24.91 9.01
N MET A 136 -1.02 -24.76 8.09
CA MET A 136 -0.12 -25.85 7.71
C MET A 136 1.07 -25.99 8.66
N ASP A 137 1.27 -25.00 9.49
CA ASP A 137 2.32 -25.05 10.50
C ASP A 137 1.83 -25.80 11.73
#